data_ae5acd7bc74daa3d048d601e2653f1f8
#
_entry.id   ae5acd7bc74daa3d048d601e2653f1f8
#
_cell.length_a   1.000
_cell.length_b   1.000
_cell.length_c   1.000
_cell.angle_alpha   90.00
_cell.angle_beta   90.00
_cell.angle_gamma   90.00
#
_symmetry.space_group_name_H-M   'P 1'
#
loop_
_entity.id
_entity.type
_entity.pdbx_description
1 polymer ?
#
loop_
_entity_poly.entity_id
_entity_poly.type
_entity_poly.pdbx_seq_one_letter_code
_entity_poly.pdbx_strand_id
1 'polypeptide(L)'
;DDADLDAYFKYLENPKSLKSISPSGKFYQELGLDKELVNSFVNIEPGADQGGSSIGKAELFLSLFFNDVGNSEGGIDPETGEIKKAKGDNNWEGVGNLEVKGTNGRLGQQGGRGLDATDTFENLAKDLLSDEQLKEFGDRFFKKPWTMSTSIAELYKLAMQNKVPETKIQSKINKALDVVYFNQNLANDYFKTETDFTDLEEITKNLLKLNAASYSKAKGIDAILFVDTAGGENRYVIVNKSDYDKTIDNKKFWTTTKGPTGFQWTNVNPNLVVAKD
;
A
#
# COMPACT_ATOMS: atom_id res chain seq x y z
N ASP A 1 9.52 23.61 23.74
CA ASP A 1 10.15 24.68 24.52
C ASP A 1 11.59 24.93 24.04
N ASP A 2 12.34 25.85 24.67
CA ASP A 2 13.71 26.19 24.24
C ASP A 2 14.65 24.96 24.35
N ALA A 3 14.46 24.10 25.33
CA ALA A 3 15.26 22.89 25.51
C ALA A 3 15.04 21.88 24.37
N ASP A 4 13.84 21.80 23.84
CA ASP A 4 13.52 20.93 22.69
C ASP A 4 14.18 21.42 21.40
N LEU A 5 14.19 22.75 21.22
CA LEU A 5 14.88 23.37 20.09
C LEU A 5 16.39 23.17 20.16
N ASP A 6 16.99 23.34 21.35
CA ASP A 6 18.42 23.09 21.56
C ASP A 6 18.77 21.62 21.29
N ALA A 7 17.94 20.67 21.75
CA ALA A 7 18.13 19.25 21.47
C ALA A 7 18.03 18.95 19.97
N TYR A 8 17.09 19.58 19.27
CA TYR A 8 16.95 19.44 17.83
C TYR A 8 18.15 20.03 17.06
N PHE A 9 18.59 21.25 17.41
CA PHE A 9 19.76 21.86 16.76
C PHE A 9 21.02 21.02 17.00
N LYS A 10 21.22 20.50 18.21
CA LYS A 10 22.32 19.59 18.49
C LYS A 10 22.24 18.29 17.68
N TYR A 11 21.03 17.76 17.49
CA TYR A 11 20.84 16.60 16.62
C TYR A 11 21.22 16.91 15.17
N LEU A 12 20.91 18.11 14.66
CA LEU A 12 21.24 18.51 13.28
C LEU A 12 22.75 18.68 13.01
N GLU A 13 23.59 18.79 14.05
CA GLU A 13 25.05 18.78 13.87
C GLU A 13 25.57 17.43 13.34
N ASN A 14 24.85 16.33 13.65
CA ASN A 14 25.19 14.99 13.18
C ASN A 14 23.93 14.14 13.02
N PRO A 15 23.08 14.43 12.02
CA PRO A 15 21.82 13.71 11.82
C PRO A 15 22.07 12.26 11.39
N LYS A 16 21.19 11.37 11.82
CA LYS A 16 21.23 9.96 11.45
C LYS A 16 20.87 9.74 9.97
N SER A 17 21.36 8.65 9.42
CA SER A 17 20.88 8.11 8.16
C SER A 17 19.68 7.21 8.41
N LEU A 18 18.67 7.27 7.55
CA LEU A 18 17.52 6.36 7.58
C LEU A 18 17.95 4.89 7.42
N LYS A 19 19.08 4.64 6.73
CA LYS A 19 19.68 3.30 6.64
C LYS A 19 20.22 2.78 7.97
N SER A 20 20.53 3.67 8.91
CA SER A 20 21.15 3.31 10.19
C SER A 20 20.14 2.94 11.27
N ILE A 21 18.86 3.20 11.06
CA ILE A 21 17.81 2.83 12.03
C ILE A 21 17.29 1.43 11.75
N SER A 22 16.61 0.86 12.75
CA SER A 22 15.95 -0.44 12.60
C SER A 22 14.89 -0.40 11.49
N PRO A 23 14.59 -1.51 10.80
CA PRO A 23 13.55 -1.53 9.77
C PRO A 23 12.14 -1.33 10.35
N SER A 24 11.98 -1.41 11.66
CA SER A 24 10.75 -1.08 12.38
C SER A 24 11.05 -0.60 13.78
N GLY A 25 10.27 0.35 14.29
CA GLY A 25 10.49 0.92 15.62
C GLY A 25 9.64 2.15 15.87
N LYS A 26 10.12 3.00 16.76
CA LYS A 26 9.55 4.32 17.06
C LYS A 26 10.59 5.39 16.77
N PHE A 27 10.25 6.39 15.97
CA PHE A 27 11.22 7.41 15.55
C PHE A 27 11.93 8.10 16.72
N TYR A 28 11.21 8.50 17.77
CA TYR A 28 11.82 9.18 18.91
C TYR A 28 12.89 8.33 19.63
N GLN A 29 12.69 7.01 19.72
CA GLN A 29 13.67 6.09 20.30
C GLN A 29 14.90 5.94 19.40
N GLU A 30 14.69 5.76 18.11
CA GLU A 30 15.77 5.65 17.13
C GLU A 30 16.62 6.92 17.06
N LEU A 31 15.98 8.07 17.13
CA LEU A 31 16.66 9.37 17.08
C LEU A 31 17.30 9.77 18.42
N GLY A 32 16.82 9.22 19.53
CA GLY A 32 17.23 9.62 20.89
C GLY A 32 16.74 11.02 21.25
N LEU A 33 15.59 11.43 20.72
CA LEU A 33 14.96 12.73 20.91
C LEU A 33 13.70 12.60 21.77
N ASP A 34 13.22 13.72 22.31
CA ASP A 34 11.97 13.76 23.04
C ASP A 34 10.79 13.34 22.16
N LYS A 35 9.85 12.61 22.75
CA LYS A 35 8.69 12.05 22.05
C LYS A 35 7.77 13.14 21.50
N GLU A 36 7.51 14.18 22.28
CA GLU A 36 6.59 15.26 21.89
C GLU A 36 7.21 16.13 20.79
N LEU A 37 8.52 16.35 20.86
CA LEU A 37 9.27 17.02 19.82
C LEU A 37 9.14 16.26 18.50
N VAL A 38 9.47 14.98 18.46
CA VAL A 38 9.35 14.16 17.24
C VAL A 38 7.91 14.11 16.75
N ASN A 39 6.95 13.97 17.66
CA ASN A 39 5.53 13.92 17.31
C ASN A 39 5.06 15.22 16.65
N SER A 40 5.52 16.37 17.09
CA SER A 40 5.16 17.67 16.49
C SER A 40 5.61 17.75 15.03
N PHE A 41 6.81 17.28 14.71
CA PHE A 41 7.34 17.30 13.34
C PHE A 41 6.72 16.23 12.42
N VAL A 42 6.52 15.01 12.92
CA VAL A 42 5.89 13.93 12.14
C VAL A 42 4.47 14.29 11.69
N ASN A 43 3.76 15.09 12.51
CA ASN A 43 2.38 15.50 12.22
C ASN A 43 2.26 16.82 11.46
N ILE A 44 3.36 17.47 11.08
CA ILE A 44 3.29 18.65 10.21
C ILE A 44 2.72 18.24 8.86
N GLU A 45 1.65 18.89 8.48
CA GLU A 45 1.09 18.89 7.13
C GLU A 45 1.31 20.29 6.54
N PRO A 46 2.31 20.49 5.71
CA PRO A 46 2.43 21.75 5.00
C PRO A 46 1.16 21.96 4.17
N GLY A 47 0.51 23.10 4.35
CA GLY A 47 -0.75 23.42 3.67
C GLY A 47 -0.61 23.25 2.17
N ALA A 48 -1.63 22.71 1.52
CA ALA A 48 -1.70 22.62 0.07
C ALA A 48 -1.74 24.05 -0.51
N ASP A 49 -0.68 24.44 -1.19
CA ASP A 49 -0.74 25.57 -2.09
C ASP A 49 -1.77 25.28 -3.19
N GLN A 50 -2.48 26.33 -3.63
CA GLN A 50 -3.59 26.23 -4.57
C GLN A 50 -3.17 25.45 -5.83
N GLY A 51 -3.59 24.19 -5.91
CA GLY A 51 -3.43 23.33 -7.09
C GLY A 51 -2.35 22.25 -7.02
N GLY A 52 -1.61 22.09 -5.92
CA GLY A 52 -0.62 21.05 -5.72
C GLY A 52 -1.13 19.89 -4.84
N SER A 53 -0.51 18.72 -4.95
CA SER A 53 -0.66 17.65 -3.98
C SER A 53 -0.06 18.10 -2.65
N SER A 54 -0.81 17.97 -1.55
CA SER A 54 -0.29 18.24 -0.20
C SER A 54 0.84 17.27 0.12
N ILE A 55 1.92 17.77 0.72
CA ILE A 55 2.93 16.92 1.36
C ILE A 55 2.24 16.24 2.55
N GLY A 56 2.33 14.91 2.62
CA GLY A 56 1.71 14.12 3.67
C GLY A 56 2.48 14.18 4.99
N LYS A 57 1.84 13.66 6.03
CA LYS A 57 2.50 13.48 7.33
C LYS A 57 3.74 12.63 7.18
N ALA A 58 4.78 12.97 7.93
CA ALA A 58 6.09 12.34 7.94
C ALA A 58 6.96 12.53 6.69
N GLU A 59 6.45 12.95 5.55
CA GLU A 59 7.28 13.18 4.37
C GLU A 59 8.31 14.30 4.62
N LEU A 60 7.85 15.43 5.16
CA LEU A 60 8.73 16.54 5.54
C LEU A 60 9.65 16.15 6.71
N PHE A 61 9.11 15.43 7.69
CA PHE A 61 9.90 14.96 8.83
C PHE A 61 11.12 14.13 8.38
N LEU A 62 10.94 13.23 7.43
CA LEU A 62 12.02 12.38 6.94
C LEU A 62 13.17 13.22 6.36
N SER A 63 12.86 14.20 5.53
CA SER A 63 13.88 15.06 4.91
C SER A 63 14.54 16.03 5.89
N LEU A 64 13.90 16.34 7.03
CA LEU A 64 14.47 17.20 8.08
C LEU A 64 15.32 16.43 9.09
N PHE A 65 15.04 15.14 9.33
CA PHE A 65 15.68 14.38 10.39
C PHE A 65 16.69 13.34 9.90
N PHE A 66 16.70 13.00 8.60
CA PHE A 66 17.62 12.01 8.06
C PHE A 66 18.46 12.61 6.95
N ASN A 67 19.77 12.49 7.06
CA ASN A 67 20.73 13.08 6.12
C ASN A 67 20.79 12.41 4.74
N ASP A 68 20.20 11.24 4.61
CA ASP A 68 20.13 10.45 3.37
C ASP A 68 18.73 10.44 2.72
N VAL A 69 17.81 11.29 3.21
CA VAL A 69 16.45 11.41 2.67
C VAL A 69 16.21 12.83 2.18
N GLY A 70 15.94 12.98 0.89
CA GLY A 70 15.51 14.23 0.27
C GLY A 70 14.05 14.18 -0.17
N ASN A 71 13.47 15.35 -0.44
CA ASN A 71 12.15 15.42 -1.06
C ASN A 71 12.23 14.91 -2.50
N SER A 72 11.19 14.22 -2.97
CA SER A 72 11.08 13.85 -4.37
C SER A 72 10.86 15.09 -5.22
N GLU A 73 11.79 15.38 -6.12
CA GLU A 73 11.66 16.50 -7.02
C GLU A 73 10.81 16.11 -8.24
N GLY A 74 9.57 16.58 -8.26
CA GLY A 74 8.86 16.83 -9.51
C GLY A 74 9.27 18.21 -10.03
N GLY A 75 9.30 18.42 -11.32
CA GLY A 75 9.67 19.71 -11.85
C GLY A 75 9.72 19.74 -13.38
N ILE A 76 10.14 20.86 -13.92
CA ILE A 76 10.40 21.00 -15.35
C ILE A 76 11.87 20.62 -15.58
N ASP A 77 12.11 19.66 -16.46
CA ASP A 77 13.44 19.34 -16.91
C ASP A 77 14.07 20.56 -17.58
N PRO A 78 15.18 21.10 -17.06
CA PRO A 78 15.75 22.35 -17.59
C PRO A 78 16.32 22.20 -19.01
N GLU A 79 16.63 20.99 -19.47
CA GLU A 79 17.20 20.71 -20.79
C GLU A 79 16.13 20.44 -21.84
N THR A 80 15.05 19.73 -21.46
CA THR A 80 14.00 19.31 -22.39
C THR A 80 12.71 20.10 -22.26
N GLY A 81 12.51 20.84 -21.16
CA GLY A 81 11.25 21.53 -20.86
C GLY A 81 10.09 20.59 -20.49
N GLU A 82 10.34 19.29 -20.37
CA GLU A 82 9.31 18.31 -20.00
C GLU A 82 9.03 18.31 -18.50
N ILE A 83 7.75 18.09 -18.15
CA ILE A 83 7.35 17.98 -16.76
C ILE A 83 7.73 16.59 -16.25
N LYS A 84 8.74 16.51 -15.40
CA LYS A 84 9.08 15.31 -14.62
C LYS A 84 8.07 15.16 -13.49
N LYS A 85 7.33 14.06 -13.48
CA LYS A 85 6.52 13.68 -12.34
C LYS A 85 7.41 13.10 -11.25
N ALA A 86 7.25 13.60 -10.02
CA ALA A 86 7.89 12.97 -8.86
C ALA A 86 7.53 11.48 -8.80
N LYS A 87 8.52 10.65 -8.49
CA LYS A 87 8.34 9.23 -8.22
C LYS A 87 8.52 9.03 -6.72
N GLY A 88 7.44 8.58 -6.03
CA GLY A 88 7.43 8.50 -4.58
C GLY A 88 7.29 9.87 -3.91
N ASP A 89 7.22 9.85 -2.60
CA ASP A 89 7.09 11.03 -1.74
C ASP A 89 8.47 11.62 -1.40
N ASN A 90 9.47 10.75 -1.20
CA ASN A 90 10.85 11.12 -0.90
C ASN A 90 11.84 10.35 -1.81
N ASN A 91 13.05 10.88 -1.91
CA ASN A 91 14.20 10.18 -2.48
C ASN A 91 15.12 9.72 -1.34
N TRP A 92 15.42 8.42 -1.28
CA TRP A 92 16.31 7.83 -0.28
C TRP A 92 17.64 7.45 -0.94
N GLU A 93 18.69 8.15 -0.56
CA GLU A 93 20.01 7.99 -1.17
C GLU A 93 20.50 6.54 -1.14
N GLY A 94 20.86 6.00 -2.31
CA GLY A 94 21.35 4.64 -2.49
C GLY A 94 20.30 3.52 -2.34
N VAL A 95 19.04 3.88 -2.16
CA VAL A 95 17.88 2.96 -2.20
C VAL A 95 16.98 3.30 -3.38
N GLY A 96 16.58 4.56 -3.52
CA GLY A 96 15.73 5.04 -4.60
C GLY A 96 14.49 5.78 -4.11
N ASN A 97 13.38 5.58 -4.79
CA ASN A 97 12.14 6.28 -4.51
C ASN A 97 11.40 5.66 -3.31
N LEU A 98 11.17 6.47 -2.30
CA LEU A 98 10.47 6.10 -1.06
C LEU A 98 9.03 6.65 -1.09
N GLU A 99 8.07 5.78 -0.88
CA GLU A 99 6.66 6.12 -0.68
C GLU A 99 6.33 6.12 0.81
N VAL A 100 5.67 7.15 1.31
CA VAL A 100 5.27 7.27 2.71
C VAL A 100 3.77 7.03 2.84
N LYS A 101 3.38 6.18 3.77
CA LYS A 101 1.97 5.88 4.04
C LYS A 101 1.69 5.96 5.53
N GLY A 102 0.65 6.72 5.89
CA GLY A 102 0.13 6.71 7.25
C GLY A 102 -0.57 5.39 7.60
N THR A 103 -0.98 5.25 8.86
CA THR A 103 -1.80 4.14 9.34
C THR A 103 -3.05 4.00 8.47
N ASN A 104 -3.35 2.79 8.01
CA ASN A 104 -4.40 2.50 7.02
C ASN A 104 -4.17 3.15 5.64
N GLY A 105 -2.97 3.66 5.38
CA GLY A 105 -2.58 4.11 4.06
C GLY A 105 -2.72 3.00 3.04
N ARG A 106 -3.24 3.34 1.86
CA ARG A 106 -3.49 2.37 0.80
C ARG A 106 -2.50 2.56 -0.32
N LEU A 107 -1.95 1.45 -0.79
CA LEU A 107 -1.30 1.46 -2.08
C LEU A 107 -2.43 1.50 -3.12
N GLY A 108 -2.47 2.56 -3.93
CA GLY A 108 -3.55 2.78 -4.88
C GLY A 108 -3.72 1.62 -5.86
N GLN A 109 -4.82 1.65 -6.58
CA GLN A 109 -5.08 0.77 -7.72
C GLN A 109 -5.17 1.61 -9.01
N GLN A 110 -5.15 0.95 -10.14
CA GLN A 110 -5.37 1.63 -11.41
C GLN A 110 -6.81 2.16 -11.46
N GLY A 111 -6.97 3.43 -11.76
CA GLY A 111 -8.26 3.97 -12.07
C GLY A 111 -8.72 5.07 -11.17
N GLY A 112 -8.13 6.17 -11.30
CA GLY A 112 -8.77 7.43 -10.95
C GLY A 112 -9.86 7.84 -11.89
N ARG A 113 -10.24 7.26 -12.96
CA ARG A 113 -11.36 7.59 -13.87
C ARG A 113 -11.45 6.52 -14.96
N GLY A 114 -12.15 5.43 -14.71
CA GLY A 114 -12.60 4.58 -15.80
C GLY A 114 -12.44 3.07 -15.69
N LEU A 115 -11.76 2.55 -14.70
CA LEU A 115 -11.80 1.11 -14.39
C LEU A 115 -12.19 0.94 -12.93
N ASP A 116 -13.47 0.79 -12.68
CA ASP A 116 -13.94 0.36 -11.38
C ASP A 116 -13.61 -1.13 -11.24
N ALA A 117 -12.98 -1.50 -10.13
CA ALA A 117 -12.76 -2.91 -9.81
C ALA A 117 -14.06 -3.70 -9.78
N THR A 118 -15.17 -3.05 -9.43
CA THR A 118 -16.51 -3.61 -9.48
C THR A 118 -16.86 -4.05 -10.90
N ASP A 119 -16.70 -3.19 -11.91
CA ASP A 119 -16.98 -3.52 -13.30
C ASP A 119 -16.13 -4.69 -13.81
N THR A 120 -14.84 -4.72 -13.41
CA THR A 120 -13.93 -5.80 -13.80
C THR A 120 -14.40 -7.14 -13.25
N PHE A 121 -14.75 -7.18 -11.95
CA PHE A 121 -15.22 -8.42 -11.32
C PHE A 121 -16.67 -8.77 -11.69
N GLU A 122 -17.52 -7.80 -11.99
CA GLU A 122 -18.84 -8.05 -12.56
C GLU A 122 -18.75 -8.75 -13.92
N ASN A 123 -17.87 -8.28 -14.79
CA ASN A 123 -17.63 -8.94 -16.07
C ASN A 123 -17.01 -10.33 -15.90
N LEU A 124 -16.09 -10.50 -14.95
CA LEU A 124 -15.55 -11.81 -14.60
C LEU A 124 -16.65 -12.77 -14.10
N ALA A 125 -17.57 -12.29 -13.25
CA ALA A 125 -18.67 -13.09 -12.75
C ALA A 125 -19.64 -13.51 -13.88
N LYS A 126 -19.97 -12.61 -14.81
CA LYS A 126 -20.79 -12.92 -16.01
C LYS A 126 -20.19 -14.05 -16.85
N ASP A 127 -18.87 -14.14 -16.88
CA ASP A 127 -18.16 -15.18 -17.66
C ASP A 127 -18.13 -16.56 -17.00
N LEU A 128 -18.37 -16.63 -15.69
CA LEU A 128 -18.16 -17.83 -14.88
C LEU A 128 -19.43 -18.38 -14.24
N LEU A 129 -20.45 -17.53 -14.04
CA LEU A 129 -21.66 -17.85 -13.28
C LEU A 129 -22.89 -17.98 -14.19
N SER A 130 -23.90 -18.75 -13.76
CA SER A 130 -25.22 -18.73 -14.36
C SER A 130 -25.96 -17.43 -14.01
N ASP A 131 -27.01 -17.09 -14.75
CA ASP A 131 -27.80 -15.86 -14.51
C ASP A 131 -28.35 -15.80 -13.10
N GLU A 132 -28.79 -16.92 -12.52
CA GLU A 132 -29.30 -17.02 -11.17
C GLU A 132 -28.20 -16.74 -10.14
N GLN A 133 -27.04 -17.39 -10.28
CA GLN A 133 -25.89 -17.20 -9.42
C GLN A 133 -25.32 -15.79 -9.56
N LEU A 134 -25.31 -15.24 -10.79
CA LEU A 134 -24.84 -13.86 -11.03
C LEU A 134 -25.70 -12.85 -10.27
N LYS A 135 -27.02 -13.05 -10.27
CA LYS A 135 -27.92 -12.19 -9.49
C LYS A 135 -27.66 -12.28 -7.99
N GLU A 136 -27.54 -13.49 -7.45
CA GLU A 136 -27.24 -13.69 -6.03
C GLU A 136 -25.86 -13.11 -5.67
N PHE A 137 -24.86 -13.37 -6.47
CA PHE A 137 -23.51 -12.84 -6.31
C PHE A 137 -23.51 -11.31 -6.36
N GLY A 138 -24.19 -10.71 -7.35
CA GLY A 138 -24.32 -9.27 -7.49
C GLY A 138 -25.00 -8.60 -6.28
N ASP A 139 -26.12 -9.17 -5.81
CA ASP A 139 -26.82 -8.66 -4.62
C ASP A 139 -25.95 -8.74 -3.35
N ARG A 140 -25.06 -9.71 -3.29
CA ARG A 140 -24.20 -9.97 -2.15
C ARG A 140 -22.92 -9.12 -2.18
N PHE A 141 -22.26 -9.01 -3.33
CA PHE A 141 -20.92 -8.43 -3.48
C PHE A 141 -20.89 -7.04 -4.10
N PHE A 142 -21.89 -6.67 -4.90
CA PHE A 142 -21.90 -5.35 -5.53
C PHE A 142 -22.73 -4.31 -4.75
N LYS A 143 -23.63 -4.77 -3.86
CA LYS A 143 -24.50 -3.88 -3.07
C LYS A 143 -24.12 -3.77 -1.60
N LYS A 144 -23.19 -4.59 -1.11
CA LYS A 144 -22.78 -4.63 0.30
C LYS A 144 -21.25 -4.53 0.41
N PRO A 145 -20.71 -4.02 1.51
CA PRO A 145 -19.27 -4.02 1.74
C PRO A 145 -18.78 -5.46 1.96
N TRP A 146 -17.91 -5.92 1.09
CA TRP A 146 -17.24 -7.22 1.16
C TRP A 146 -15.76 -7.06 0.92
N THR A 147 -14.94 -8.05 1.34
CA THR A 147 -13.51 -8.03 1.02
C THR A 147 -13.24 -8.65 -0.34
N MET A 148 -12.18 -8.23 -1.01
CA MET A 148 -11.75 -8.82 -2.26
C MET A 148 -11.48 -10.32 -2.12
N SER A 149 -10.85 -10.73 -1.03
CA SER A 149 -10.55 -12.14 -0.77
C SER A 149 -11.81 -12.99 -0.65
N THR A 150 -12.84 -12.50 0.08
CA THR A 150 -14.12 -13.24 0.19
C THR A 150 -14.85 -13.30 -1.14
N SER A 151 -14.78 -12.24 -1.94
CA SER A 151 -15.41 -12.21 -3.28
C SER A 151 -14.75 -13.20 -4.23
N ILE A 152 -13.41 -13.28 -4.24
CA ILE A 152 -12.66 -14.23 -5.05
C ILE A 152 -12.99 -15.67 -4.63
N ALA A 153 -12.98 -15.96 -3.33
CA ALA A 153 -13.28 -17.30 -2.82
C ALA A 153 -14.69 -17.77 -3.20
N GLU A 154 -15.69 -16.91 -3.07
CA GLU A 154 -17.08 -17.25 -3.41
C GLU A 154 -17.25 -17.40 -4.93
N LEU A 155 -16.65 -16.51 -5.72
CA LEU A 155 -16.68 -16.63 -7.19
C LEU A 155 -16.04 -17.95 -7.65
N TYR A 156 -14.90 -18.31 -7.08
CA TYR A 156 -14.24 -19.58 -7.37
C TYR A 156 -15.14 -20.75 -7.05
N LYS A 157 -15.73 -20.79 -5.83
CA LYS A 157 -16.65 -21.84 -5.39
C LYS A 157 -17.85 -22.01 -6.30
N LEU A 158 -18.52 -20.90 -6.68
CA LEU A 158 -19.68 -20.92 -7.57
C LEU A 158 -19.32 -21.40 -8.99
N ALA A 159 -18.18 -20.95 -9.51
CA ALA A 159 -17.69 -21.41 -10.82
C ALA A 159 -17.35 -22.91 -10.82
N MET A 160 -16.80 -23.44 -9.74
CA MET A 160 -16.56 -24.88 -9.57
C MET A 160 -17.89 -25.68 -9.55
N GLN A 161 -18.94 -25.16 -8.92
CA GLN A 161 -20.28 -25.77 -8.94
C GLN A 161 -20.83 -25.84 -10.39
N ASN A 162 -20.50 -24.88 -11.24
CA ASN A 162 -20.84 -24.87 -12.66
C ASN A 162 -19.95 -25.77 -13.52
N LYS A 163 -19.05 -26.54 -12.88
CA LYS A 163 -18.09 -27.41 -13.56
C LYS A 163 -17.17 -26.67 -14.53
N VAL A 164 -16.90 -25.39 -14.28
CA VAL A 164 -15.89 -24.65 -15.03
C VAL A 164 -14.52 -25.22 -14.67
N PRO A 165 -13.65 -25.53 -15.66
CA PRO A 165 -12.30 -26.04 -15.36
C PRO A 165 -11.53 -25.06 -14.45
N GLU A 166 -10.88 -25.59 -13.42
CA GLU A 166 -10.16 -24.81 -12.42
C GLU A 166 -9.11 -23.88 -13.05
N THR A 167 -8.33 -24.38 -13.99
CA THR A 167 -7.33 -23.59 -14.73
C THR A 167 -7.95 -22.41 -15.47
N LYS A 168 -9.19 -22.56 -15.96
CA LYS A 168 -9.92 -21.46 -16.62
C LYS A 168 -10.37 -20.42 -15.61
N ILE A 169 -10.88 -20.86 -14.44
CA ILE A 169 -11.30 -19.96 -13.36
C ILE A 169 -10.10 -19.12 -12.91
N GLN A 170 -9.00 -19.78 -12.57
CA GLN A 170 -7.76 -19.13 -12.14
C GLN A 170 -7.23 -18.14 -13.18
N SER A 171 -7.13 -18.54 -14.44
CA SER A 171 -6.66 -17.66 -15.50
C SER A 171 -7.51 -16.40 -15.64
N LYS A 172 -8.84 -16.51 -15.46
CA LYS A 172 -9.73 -15.36 -15.51
C LYS A 172 -9.62 -14.47 -14.29
N ILE A 173 -9.48 -15.05 -13.08
CA ILE A 173 -9.22 -14.31 -11.84
C ILE A 173 -7.91 -13.51 -11.99
N ASN A 174 -6.84 -14.17 -12.43
CA ASN A 174 -5.54 -13.51 -12.59
C ASN A 174 -5.59 -12.35 -13.58
N LYS A 175 -6.28 -12.51 -14.70
CA LYS A 175 -6.48 -11.40 -15.65
C LYS A 175 -7.25 -10.23 -15.05
N ALA A 176 -8.30 -10.50 -14.28
CA ALA A 176 -9.06 -9.45 -13.60
C ALA A 176 -8.19 -8.74 -12.56
N LEU A 177 -7.39 -9.46 -11.78
CA LEU A 177 -6.46 -8.91 -10.81
C LEU A 177 -5.37 -8.06 -11.46
N ASP A 178 -4.82 -8.47 -12.59
CA ASP A 178 -3.87 -7.65 -13.36
C ASP A 178 -4.49 -6.33 -13.79
N VAL A 179 -5.73 -6.34 -14.27
CA VAL A 179 -6.45 -5.11 -14.64
C VAL A 179 -6.62 -4.20 -13.43
N VAL A 180 -7.05 -4.73 -12.30
CA VAL A 180 -7.23 -3.96 -11.05
C VAL A 180 -5.91 -3.40 -10.54
N TYR A 181 -4.82 -4.16 -10.62
CA TYR A 181 -3.51 -3.80 -10.12
C TYR A 181 -2.55 -3.33 -11.22
N PHE A 182 -2.90 -2.23 -11.89
CA PHE A 182 -2.04 -1.47 -12.82
C PHE A 182 -1.59 -2.19 -14.10
N ASN A 183 -2.22 -3.28 -14.51
CA ASN A 183 -1.85 -4.06 -15.71
C ASN A 183 -0.36 -4.45 -15.77
N GLN A 184 0.21 -4.83 -14.62
CA GLN A 184 1.63 -5.17 -14.56
C GLN A 184 1.95 -6.62 -14.94
N ASN A 185 0.93 -7.43 -15.19
CA ASN A 185 1.03 -8.86 -15.50
C ASN A 185 1.77 -9.66 -14.42
N LEU A 186 1.48 -9.37 -13.15
CA LEU A 186 2.10 -10.00 -12.00
C LEU A 186 1.17 -10.97 -11.26
N ALA A 187 -0.12 -11.03 -11.62
CA ALA A 187 -1.07 -11.87 -10.90
C ALA A 187 -0.67 -13.36 -10.92
N ASN A 188 -0.11 -13.86 -12.01
CA ASN A 188 0.36 -15.24 -12.11
C ASN A 188 1.55 -15.56 -11.20
N ASP A 189 2.33 -14.57 -10.77
CA ASP A 189 3.45 -14.77 -9.86
C ASP A 189 2.97 -15.01 -8.42
N TYR A 190 1.81 -14.49 -8.07
CA TYR A 190 1.23 -14.54 -6.73
C TYR A 190 0.05 -15.50 -6.60
N PHE A 191 -0.73 -15.67 -7.67
CA PHE A 191 -1.85 -16.63 -7.73
C PHE A 191 -1.48 -17.77 -8.69
N LYS A 192 -0.64 -18.65 -8.20
CA LYS A 192 -0.11 -19.80 -8.93
C LYS A 192 -1.10 -20.96 -8.98
N THR A 193 -0.78 -21.99 -9.75
CA THR A 193 -1.65 -23.17 -9.91
C THR A 193 -1.98 -23.86 -8.60
N GLU A 194 -1.06 -23.84 -7.65
CA GLU A 194 -1.22 -24.42 -6.32
C GLU A 194 -1.96 -23.57 -5.31
N THR A 195 -2.38 -22.33 -5.67
CA THR A 195 -3.11 -21.43 -4.76
C THR A 195 -4.45 -22.03 -4.35
N ASP A 196 -4.67 -22.16 -3.04
CA ASP A 196 -5.96 -22.55 -2.49
C ASP A 196 -6.93 -21.36 -2.45
N PHE A 197 -7.81 -21.27 -3.45
CA PHE A 197 -8.84 -20.24 -3.52
C PHE A 197 -9.97 -20.39 -2.47
N THR A 198 -9.88 -21.36 -1.56
CA THR A 198 -10.77 -21.49 -0.40
C THR A 198 -10.14 -20.96 0.89
N ASP A 199 -8.82 -20.79 0.92
CA ASP A 199 -8.10 -20.20 2.05
C ASP A 199 -8.06 -18.66 1.93
N LEU A 200 -8.91 -18.02 2.73
CA LEU A 200 -9.00 -16.54 2.75
C LEU A 200 -7.71 -15.87 3.23
N GLU A 201 -6.92 -16.52 4.06
CA GLU A 201 -5.65 -15.98 4.50
C GLU A 201 -4.62 -15.99 3.37
N GLU A 202 -4.53 -17.10 2.64
CA GLU A 202 -3.65 -17.21 1.48
C GLU A 202 -4.02 -16.22 0.39
N ILE A 203 -5.32 -16.12 0.04
CA ILE A 203 -5.81 -15.14 -0.92
C ILE A 203 -5.44 -13.72 -0.47
N THR A 204 -5.64 -13.39 0.81
CA THR A 204 -5.34 -12.05 1.32
C THR A 204 -3.86 -11.73 1.25
N LYS A 205 -2.98 -12.66 1.63
CA LYS A 205 -1.52 -12.50 1.49
C LYS A 205 -1.12 -12.26 0.04
N ASN A 206 -1.63 -13.08 -0.87
CA ASN A 206 -1.32 -12.97 -2.29
C ASN A 206 -1.82 -11.63 -2.89
N LEU A 207 -2.99 -11.15 -2.46
CA LEU A 207 -3.48 -9.80 -2.83
C LEU A 207 -2.57 -8.68 -2.31
N LEU A 208 -2.08 -8.77 -1.06
CA LEU A 208 -1.16 -7.80 -0.49
C LEU A 208 0.16 -7.75 -1.27
N LYS A 209 0.74 -8.92 -1.55
CA LYS A 209 1.97 -9.05 -2.32
C LYS A 209 1.81 -8.50 -3.73
N LEU A 210 0.75 -8.91 -4.43
CA LEU A 210 0.42 -8.43 -5.77
C LEU A 210 0.25 -6.91 -5.79
N ASN A 211 -0.49 -6.35 -4.82
CA ASN A 211 -0.71 -4.91 -4.73
C ASN A 211 0.59 -4.15 -4.52
N ALA A 212 1.42 -4.56 -3.55
CA ALA A 212 2.70 -3.92 -3.28
C ALA A 212 3.63 -3.95 -4.49
N ALA A 213 3.79 -5.13 -5.11
CA ALA A 213 4.64 -5.31 -6.29
C ALA A 213 4.15 -4.50 -7.50
N SER A 214 2.85 -4.56 -7.79
CA SER A 214 2.25 -3.86 -8.92
C SER A 214 2.29 -2.35 -8.74
N TYR A 215 1.99 -1.85 -7.54
CA TYR A 215 2.11 -0.43 -7.20
C TYR A 215 3.53 0.07 -7.39
N SER A 216 4.50 -0.64 -6.81
CA SER A 216 5.90 -0.27 -6.91
C SER A 216 6.41 -0.28 -8.34
N LYS A 217 6.02 -1.29 -9.14
CA LYS A 217 6.40 -1.36 -10.55
C LYS A 217 5.78 -0.22 -11.37
N ALA A 218 4.48 0.06 -11.15
CA ALA A 218 3.76 1.10 -11.87
C ALA A 218 4.22 2.52 -11.51
N LYS A 219 4.59 2.75 -10.25
CA LYS A 219 4.99 4.07 -9.73
C LYS A 219 6.50 4.27 -9.67
N GLY A 220 7.29 3.23 -9.90
CA GLY A 220 8.73 3.29 -9.78
C GLY A 220 9.21 3.45 -8.34
N ILE A 221 8.55 2.78 -7.38
CA ILE A 221 8.87 2.83 -5.94
C ILE A 221 9.84 1.71 -5.57
N ASP A 222 10.84 2.01 -4.77
CA ASP A 222 11.86 1.07 -4.32
C ASP A 222 11.73 0.68 -2.85
N ALA A 223 11.08 1.53 -2.04
CA ALA A 223 10.75 1.25 -0.64
C ALA A 223 9.44 1.94 -0.24
N ILE A 224 8.76 1.37 0.75
CA ILE A 224 7.56 1.95 1.36
C ILE A 224 7.83 2.09 2.85
N LEU A 225 7.56 3.28 3.39
CA LEU A 225 7.58 3.55 4.82
C LEU A 225 6.15 3.72 5.31
N PHE A 226 5.73 2.86 6.23
CA PHE A 226 4.47 2.98 6.93
C PHE A 226 4.68 3.64 8.28
N VAL A 227 3.90 4.69 8.58
CA VAL A 227 3.99 5.43 9.83
C VAL A 227 2.66 5.41 10.55
N ASP A 228 2.63 4.92 11.78
CA ASP A 228 1.47 5.04 12.67
C ASP A 228 1.62 6.28 13.55
N THR A 229 0.91 7.34 13.22
CA THR A 229 0.88 8.59 13.99
C THR A 229 -0.16 8.57 15.11
N ALA A 230 -0.97 7.51 15.23
CA ALA A 230 -1.99 7.42 16.26
C ALA A 230 -1.38 7.34 17.67
N GLY A 231 -1.91 8.13 18.58
CA GLY A 231 -1.46 8.15 19.97
C GLY A 231 -0.05 8.75 20.18
N GLY A 232 0.53 9.42 19.18
CA GLY A 232 1.83 10.07 19.28
C GLY A 232 3.03 9.12 19.44
N GLU A 233 2.84 7.82 19.22
CA GLU A 233 3.93 6.84 19.34
C GLU A 233 4.86 6.84 18.13
N ASN A 234 4.40 7.36 16.97
CA ASN A 234 5.17 7.46 15.73
C ASN A 234 5.94 6.18 15.38
N ARG A 235 5.22 5.04 15.47
CA ARG A 235 5.74 3.74 15.04
C ARG A 235 5.91 3.73 13.55
N TYR A 236 6.93 3.05 13.08
CA TYR A 236 7.16 2.91 11.65
C TYR A 236 7.60 1.51 11.26
N VAL A 237 7.40 1.20 9.99
CA VAL A 237 7.96 0.02 9.30
C VAL A 237 8.45 0.45 7.95
N ILE A 238 9.71 0.12 7.64
CA ILE A 238 10.32 0.32 6.34
C ILE A 238 10.32 -1.01 5.61
N VAL A 239 9.78 -1.05 4.40
CA VAL A 239 9.72 -2.26 3.58
C VAL A 239 10.39 -1.97 2.25
N ASN A 240 11.56 -2.53 2.05
CA ASN A 240 12.22 -2.49 0.75
C ASN A 240 11.48 -3.40 -0.25
N LYS A 241 11.53 -3.05 -1.51
CA LYS A 241 10.89 -3.82 -2.58
C LYS A 241 11.29 -5.30 -2.60
N SER A 242 12.55 -5.59 -2.31
CA SER A 242 13.06 -6.97 -2.18
C SER A 242 12.46 -7.77 -1.03
N ASP A 243 11.89 -7.11 -0.04
CA ASP A 243 11.41 -7.71 1.20
C ASP A 243 9.88 -7.71 1.34
N TYR A 244 9.13 -7.26 0.31
CA TYR A 244 7.66 -7.20 0.39
C TYR A 244 7.05 -8.54 0.79
N ASP A 245 7.42 -9.60 0.11
CA ASP A 245 6.85 -10.94 0.36
C ASP A 245 7.15 -11.41 1.77
N LYS A 246 8.40 -11.27 2.21
CA LYS A 246 8.83 -11.64 3.56
C LYS A 246 8.10 -10.82 4.63
N THR A 247 7.92 -9.52 4.40
CA THR A 247 7.23 -8.63 5.34
C THR A 247 5.76 -8.98 5.44
N ILE A 248 5.11 -9.28 4.31
CA ILE A 248 3.70 -9.67 4.27
C ILE A 248 3.49 -11.04 4.90
N ASP A 249 4.40 -11.98 4.71
CA ASP A 249 4.35 -13.29 5.36
C ASP A 249 4.51 -13.20 6.89
N ASN A 250 5.16 -12.14 7.38
CA ASN A 250 5.27 -11.86 8.79
C ASN A 250 4.04 -11.09 9.31
N LYS A 251 3.08 -11.80 9.91
CA LYS A 251 1.81 -11.25 10.43
C LYS A 251 1.95 -10.10 11.45
N LYS A 252 3.15 -9.73 11.87
CA LYS A 252 3.37 -8.57 12.75
C LYS A 252 3.08 -7.23 12.05
N PHE A 253 3.11 -7.19 10.73
CA PHE A 253 3.04 -5.94 9.96
C PHE A 253 1.73 -5.74 9.20
N TRP A 254 0.81 -6.69 9.28
CA TRP A 254 -0.52 -6.56 8.68
C TRP A 254 -1.55 -7.38 9.44
N THR A 255 -2.80 -6.93 9.42
CA THR A 255 -3.92 -7.66 9.98
C THR A 255 -5.01 -7.81 8.95
N THR A 256 -5.65 -8.98 8.93
CA THR A 256 -6.95 -9.10 8.29
C THR A 256 -7.94 -8.39 9.19
N THR A 257 -8.54 -7.31 8.72
CA THR A 257 -9.60 -6.64 9.46
C THR A 257 -10.79 -7.58 9.61
N LYS A 258 -11.09 -7.97 10.85
CA LYS A 258 -12.34 -8.61 11.17
C LYS A 258 -13.41 -7.51 11.20
N GLY A 259 -14.29 -7.46 10.21
CA GLY A 259 -15.42 -6.57 10.25
C GLY A 259 -15.76 -5.90 8.91
N PRO A 260 -16.90 -5.19 8.84
CA PRO A 260 -17.44 -4.61 7.61
C PRO A 260 -16.60 -3.47 7.03
N THR A 261 -15.58 -3.00 7.74
CA THR A 261 -14.60 -2.03 7.25
C THR A 261 -13.44 -2.65 6.49
N GLY A 262 -13.35 -3.99 6.46
CA GLY A 262 -12.49 -4.68 5.52
C GLY A 262 -13.03 -4.43 4.12
N PHE A 263 -12.36 -4.00 3.19
CA PHE A 263 -12.58 -3.90 1.75
C PHE A 263 -14.02 -3.86 1.28
N GLN A 264 -14.49 -2.67 0.95
CA GLN A 264 -15.56 -2.54 -0.02
C GLN A 264 -15.06 -3.07 -1.36
N TRP A 265 -15.95 -3.59 -2.17
CA TRP A 265 -15.61 -4.00 -3.53
C TRP A 265 -14.90 -2.91 -4.35
N THR A 266 -15.23 -1.65 -4.11
CA THR A 266 -14.56 -0.46 -4.65
C THR A 266 -13.21 -0.14 -3.99
N ASN A 267 -12.89 -0.76 -2.85
CA ASN A 267 -11.67 -0.59 -2.09
C ASN A 267 -10.91 -1.92 -2.05
N VAL A 268 -10.33 -2.28 -3.18
CA VAL A 268 -9.71 -3.58 -3.40
C VAL A 268 -8.28 -3.71 -2.87
N ASN A 269 -7.77 -2.68 -2.20
CA ASN A 269 -6.40 -2.69 -1.71
C ASN A 269 -6.37 -3.14 -0.25
N PRO A 270 -5.84 -4.31 0.06
CA PRO A 270 -5.51 -4.66 1.42
C PRO A 270 -4.50 -3.62 1.96
N ASN A 271 -4.73 -3.13 3.17
CA ASN A 271 -3.79 -2.22 3.80
C ASN A 271 -2.66 -3.01 4.45
N LEU A 272 -1.44 -2.62 4.18
CA LEU A 272 -0.33 -2.96 5.06
C LEU A 272 -0.48 -2.09 6.32
N VAL A 273 -0.68 -2.70 7.44
CA VAL A 273 -0.91 -2.00 8.71
C VAL A 273 0.29 -2.26 9.62
N VAL A 274 0.79 -1.21 10.23
CA VAL A 274 1.77 -1.36 11.32
C VAL A 274 1.04 -2.04 12.48
N ALA A 275 1.45 -3.24 12.86
CA ALA A 275 0.82 -3.98 13.94
C ALA A 275 0.94 -3.17 15.24
N LYS A 276 -0.14 -3.10 15.99
CA LYS A 276 -0.09 -2.63 17.37
C LYS A 276 0.39 -3.78 18.23
N ASP A 277 1.40 -3.53 19.07
CA ASP A 277 1.85 -4.48 20.10
C ASP A 277 0.74 -4.78 21.09
#